data_bbf88eac49d817a7696eddcc7cfb9de5
#
_entry.id   bbf88eac49d817a7696eddcc7cfb9de5
#
_cell.length_a   1.000
_cell.length_b   1.000
_cell.length_c   1.000
_cell.angle_alpha   90.00
_cell.angle_beta   90.00
_cell.angle_gamma   90.00
#
_symmetry.space_group_name_H-M   'P 1'
#
loop_
_entity.id
_entity.type
_entity.pdbx_description
1 polymer ?
#
loop_
_entity_poly.entity_id
_entity_poly.type
_entity_poly.pdbx_seq_one_letter_code
_entity_poly.pdbx_strand_id
1 'polypeptide(L)'
;GNYDGALTAIEPLATKQAFEMYHAYHGALMANIFNQQDIANDNFRVALTAVPGGTLRVVVAYTTSLRRNGRLDEATAIFESYRESNPDSPWLEPILATINSDLRPELIVSTAKEGMAEALFGAASALPNESAGDTGLIYAYLALHLRQDFPVVQLLVGEVLDVLERFEDAIEAYGGISRDSPYSWSARLRAASDLASVERVGEAVKILSEMVDENPQSSDAAIALADVLRRNERFDESVRFYDVAIGRTSGFEARHWTLFYSRGVMLERTKQWPRAEADFLHALELQPDQPLVLNYLGYSWVEQGTNLERAMSLIERAVALRPTDGYIVDSLGWAFYRLGDFENAVKHLERAVELRADDPIITDHLGDIYWKVGRQNEARFQWERSLVLGAEEEAAILIRQKLKEGLLDSHEGTQ
;
A
#
# COMPACT_ATOMS: atom_id res chain seq x y z
N GLY A 1 38.45 -12.82 21.94
CA GLY A 1 37.15 -12.86 22.61
C GLY A 1 36.96 -14.17 23.36
N ASN A 2 36.07 -14.20 24.30
CA ASN A 2 35.75 -15.40 25.05
C ASN A 2 34.46 -16.02 24.49
N TYR A 3 34.60 -17.07 23.64
CA TYR A 3 33.49 -17.76 23.00
C TYR A 3 32.57 -18.44 24.02
N ASP A 4 33.14 -19.18 24.95
CA ASP A 4 32.38 -19.90 25.97
C ASP A 4 31.58 -18.95 26.90
N GLY A 5 32.21 -17.83 27.25
CA GLY A 5 31.52 -16.79 28.00
C GLY A 5 30.38 -16.15 27.23
N ALA A 6 30.49 -15.97 25.90
CA ALA A 6 29.45 -15.46 25.06
C ALA A 6 28.25 -16.44 24.92
N LEU A 7 28.52 -17.74 24.77
CA LEU A 7 27.51 -18.79 24.77
C LEU A 7 26.77 -18.85 26.11
N THR A 8 27.51 -18.82 27.24
CA THR A 8 26.91 -18.80 28.58
C THR A 8 25.95 -17.60 28.76
N ALA A 9 26.27 -16.44 28.15
CA ALA A 9 25.43 -15.25 28.27
C ALA A 9 24.06 -15.37 27.55
N ILE A 10 23.97 -16.18 26.49
CA ILE A 10 22.72 -16.41 25.76
C ILE A 10 21.95 -17.66 26.23
N GLU A 11 22.53 -18.48 27.07
CA GLU A 11 21.91 -19.71 27.62
C GLU A 11 20.51 -19.50 28.20
N PRO A 12 20.20 -18.38 28.91
CA PRO A 12 18.85 -18.11 29.37
C PRO A 12 17.78 -18.07 28.29
N LEU A 13 18.13 -17.77 27.04
CA LEU A 13 17.21 -17.80 25.90
C LEU A 13 16.80 -19.23 25.53
N ALA A 14 17.67 -20.23 25.73
CA ALA A 14 17.39 -21.63 25.45
C ALA A 14 16.29 -22.22 26.33
N THR A 15 16.01 -21.61 27.50
CA THR A 15 15.03 -22.12 28.47
C THR A 15 13.57 -21.88 28.07
N LYS A 16 13.31 -21.07 27.04
CA LYS A 16 11.95 -20.68 26.59
C LYS A 16 11.82 -20.92 25.11
N GLN A 17 10.85 -21.74 24.72
CA GLN A 17 10.58 -22.07 23.32
C GLN A 17 10.38 -20.81 22.45
N ALA A 18 9.76 -19.76 22.98
CA ALA A 18 9.57 -18.50 22.26
C ALA A 18 10.89 -17.80 21.86
N PHE A 19 12.00 -18.13 22.47
CA PHE A 19 13.32 -17.55 22.18
C PHE A 19 14.29 -18.52 21.50
N GLU A 20 13.85 -19.71 21.13
CA GLU A 20 14.69 -20.74 20.48
C GLU A 20 15.35 -20.20 19.21
N MET A 21 14.59 -19.52 18.36
CA MET A 21 15.12 -18.88 17.14
C MET A 21 16.23 -17.89 17.48
N TYR A 22 16.04 -17.01 18.44
CA TYR A 22 17.05 -15.99 18.80
C TYR A 22 18.27 -16.62 19.42
N HIS A 23 18.12 -17.64 20.30
CA HIS A 23 19.25 -18.39 20.88
C HIS A 23 20.09 -19.03 19.78
N ALA A 24 19.47 -19.78 18.88
CA ALA A 24 20.17 -20.46 17.78
C ALA A 24 20.78 -19.45 16.80
N TYR A 25 20.06 -18.39 16.43
CA TYR A 25 20.55 -17.37 15.50
C TYR A 25 21.80 -16.66 16.04
N HIS A 26 21.76 -16.16 17.26
CA HIS A 26 22.92 -15.49 17.88
C HIS A 26 24.06 -16.45 18.15
N GLY A 27 23.77 -17.71 18.52
CA GLY A 27 24.77 -18.78 18.63
C GLY A 27 25.49 -19.02 17.30
N ALA A 28 24.75 -19.05 16.19
CA ALA A 28 25.34 -19.19 14.86
C ALA A 28 26.24 -18.01 14.46
N LEU A 29 25.77 -16.76 14.73
CA LEU A 29 26.58 -15.56 14.46
C LEU A 29 27.88 -15.54 15.26
N MET A 30 27.83 -15.90 16.55
CA MET A 30 29.03 -16.03 17.38
C MET A 30 29.97 -17.12 16.87
N ALA A 31 29.46 -18.30 16.54
CA ALA A 31 30.25 -19.39 15.98
C ALA A 31 30.96 -18.98 14.67
N ASN A 32 30.30 -18.20 13.81
CA ASN A 32 30.91 -17.64 12.60
C ASN A 32 32.10 -16.71 12.92
N ILE A 33 31.95 -15.81 13.91
CA ILE A 33 33.06 -14.92 14.34
C ILE A 33 34.28 -15.71 14.80
N PHE A 34 34.06 -16.83 15.50
CA PHE A 34 35.11 -17.69 16.00
C PHE A 34 35.52 -18.81 15.02
N ASN A 35 35.06 -18.74 13.76
CA ASN A 35 35.36 -19.70 12.70
C ASN A 35 34.96 -21.15 13.00
N GLN A 36 33.93 -21.34 13.82
CA GLN A 36 33.39 -22.66 14.18
C GLN A 36 32.22 -23.02 13.25
N GLN A 37 32.56 -23.40 12.01
CA GLN A 37 31.61 -23.52 10.91
C GLN A 37 30.53 -24.59 11.13
N ASP A 38 30.87 -25.74 11.70
CA ASP A 38 29.89 -26.82 11.94
C ASP A 38 28.85 -26.37 12.97
N ILE A 39 29.31 -25.75 14.05
CA ILE A 39 28.41 -25.21 15.08
C ILE A 39 27.55 -24.10 14.52
N ALA A 40 28.10 -23.21 13.68
CA ALA A 40 27.32 -22.16 13.01
C ALA A 40 26.22 -22.74 12.12
N ASN A 41 26.55 -23.75 11.30
CA ASN A 41 25.59 -24.40 10.42
C ASN A 41 24.44 -25.08 11.18
N ASP A 42 24.77 -25.84 12.26
CA ASP A 42 23.75 -26.51 13.06
C ASP A 42 22.81 -25.52 13.73
N ASN A 43 23.35 -24.45 14.30
CA ASN A 43 22.57 -23.39 14.89
C ASN A 43 21.71 -22.63 13.86
N PHE A 44 22.22 -22.33 12.65
CA PHE A 44 21.42 -21.72 11.61
C PHE A 44 20.27 -22.63 11.17
N ARG A 45 20.46 -23.95 11.07
CA ARG A 45 19.37 -24.88 10.76
C ARG A 45 18.28 -24.85 11.83
N VAL A 46 18.65 -24.82 13.11
CA VAL A 46 17.69 -24.69 14.20
C VAL A 46 16.94 -23.34 14.09
N ALA A 47 17.67 -22.24 13.90
CA ALA A 47 17.04 -20.92 13.77
C ALA A 47 16.06 -20.83 12.57
N LEU A 48 16.41 -21.46 11.45
CA LEU A 48 15.59 -21.46 10.23
C LEU A 48 14.29 -22.23 10.41
N THR A 49 14.29 -23.32 11.19
CA THR A 49 13.11 -24.18 11.41
C THR A 49 12.28 -23.77 12.62
N ALA A 50 12.80 -22.93 13.51
CA ALA A 50 12.10 -22.47 14.72
C ALA A 50 10.87 -21.59 14.42
N VAL A 51 10.81 -20.95 13.25
CA VAL A 51 9.69 -20.15 12.79
C VAL A 51 9.16 -20.72 11.47
N PRO A 52 7.87 -21.03 11.36
CA PRO A 52 7.29 -21.51 10.10
C PRO A 52 7.55 -20.53 8.94
N GLY A 53 8.07 -21.04 7.82
CA GLY A 53 8.45 -20.21 6.67
C GLY A 53 9.82 -19.51 6.82
N GLY A 54 10.45 -19.57 7.98
CA GLY A 54 11.73 -18.92 8.27
C GLY A 54 11.63 -17.39 8.36
N THR A 55 12.70 -16.74 8.80
CA THR A 55 12.81 -15.27 8.74
C THR A 55 13.86 -14.88 7.69
N LEU A 56 13.58 -13.86 6.89
CA LEU A 56 14.50 -13.39 5.86
C LEU A 56 15.90 -13.11 6.44
N ARG A 57 15.95 -12.55 7.65
CA ARG A 57 17.23 -12.21 8.30
C ARG A 57 18.09 -13.44 8.60
N VAL A 58 17.47 -14.53 9.06
CA VAL A 58 18.17 -15.81 9.28
C VAL A 58 18.62 -16.39 7.95
N VAL A 59 17.78 -16.36 6.92
CA VAL A 59 18.12 -16.84 5.56
C VAL A 59 19.32 -16.07 5.01
N VAL A 60 19.32 -14.75 5.06
CA VAL A 60 20.43 -13.91 4.58
C VAL A 60 21.72 -14.21 5.34
N ALA A 61 21.65 -14.35 6.66
CA ALA A 61 22.83 -14.65 7.47
C ALA A 61 23.41 -16.05 7.17
N TYR A 62 22.53 -17.05 7.05
CA TYR A 62 22.96 -18.43 6.75
C TYR A 62 23.52 -18.57 5.34
N THR A 63 22.83 -18.04 4.34
CA THR A 63 23.33 -18.07 2.95
C THR A 63 24.64 -17.32 2.80
N THR A 64 24.83 -16.20 3.50
CA THR A 64 26.11 -15.47 3.57
C THR A 64 27.22 -16.36 4.16
N SER A 65 26.93 -17.05 5.26
CA SER A 65 27.89 -17.96 5.90
C SER A 65 28.29 -19.10 4.96
N LEU A 66 27.32 -19.76 4.31
CA LEU A 66 27.55 -20.84 3.36
C LEU A 66 28.40 -20.40 2.16
N ARG A 67 28.06 -19.25 1.56
CA ARG A 67 28.83 -18.69 0.45
C ARG A 67 30.28 -18.40 0.81
N ARG A 68 30.54 -17.85 1.99
CA ARG A 68 31.91 -17.62 2.49
C ARG A 68 32.72 -18.88 2.55
N ASN A 69 32.06 -20.02 2.75
CA ASN A 69 32.67 -21.36 2.86
C ASN A 69 32.63 -22.17 1.55
N GLY A 70 32.27 -21.52 0.43
CA GLY A 70 32.24 -22.14 -0.89
C GLY A 70 31.04 -23.08 -1.13
N ARG A 71 29.99 -23.04 -0.28
CA ARG A 71 28.80 -23.90 -0.34
C ARG A 71 27.66 -23.18 -1.05
N LEU A 72 27.89 -22.74 -2.30
CA LEU A 72 26.93 -21.94 -3.07
C LEU A 72 25.61 -22.68 -3.35
N ASP A 73 25.71 -23.97 -3.73
CA ASP A 73 24.51 -24.76 -4.05
C ASP A 73 23.57 -24.87 -2.85
N GLU A 74 24.10 -25.04 -1.65
CA GLU A 74 23.29 -25.07 -0.43
C GLU A 74 22.70 -23.70 -0.08
N ALA A 75 23.47 -22.64 -0.27
CA ALA A 75 22.96 -21.27 -0.07
C ALA A 75 21.77 -20.99 -1.00
N THR A 76 21.91 -21.38 -2.27
CA THR A 76 20.83 -21.24 -3.26
C THR A 76 19.60 -22.07 -2.87
N ALA A 77 19.78 -23.33 -2.47
CA ALA A 77 18.67 -24.20 -2.07
C ALA A 77 17.88 -23.66 -0.86
N ILE A 78 18.57 -23.10 0.14
CA ILE A 78 17.92 -22.47 1.30
C ILE A 78 17.11 -21.24 0.88
N PHE A 79 17.69 -20.41 0.01
CA PHE A 79 17.01 -19.23 -0.47
C PHE A 79 15.76 -19.58 -1.31
N GLU A 80 15.86 -20.58 -2.19
CA GLU A 80 14.73 -21.06 -2.99
C GLU A 80 13.60 -21.60 -2.12
N SER A 81 13.90 -22.36 -1.07
CA SER A 81 12.90 -22.82 -0.10
C SER A 81 12.20 -21.65 0.61
N TYR A 82 12.94 -20.58 0.94
CA TYR A 82 12.34 -19.36 1.49
C TYR A 82 11.45 -18.67 0.46
N ARG A 83 11.89 -18.55 -0.80
CA ARG A 83 11.12 -17.94 -1.90
C ARG A 83 9.79 -18.66 -2.13
N GLU A 84 9.80 -19.99 -2.15
CA GLU A 84 8.56 -20.79 -2.28
C GLU A 84 7.55 -20.52 -1.16
N SER A 85 8.04 -20.28 0.06
CA SER A 85 7.21 -19.98 1.22
C SER A 85 6.78 -18.51 1.30
N ASN A 86 7.46 -17.60 0.61
CA ASN A 86 7.28 -16.14 0.68
C ASN A 86 7.35 -15.49 -0.72
N PRO A 87 6.52 -15.91 -1.68
CA PRO A 87 6.65 -15.50 -3.09
C PRO A 87 6.46 -14.00 -3.33
N ASP A 88 5.74 -13.32 -2.44
CA ASP A 88 5.42 -11.90 -2.56
C ASP A 88 6.44 -10.97 -1.88
N SER A 89 7.55 -11.50 -1.35
CA SER A 89 8.57 -10.68 -0.69
C SER A 89 9.31 -9.79 -1.71
N PRO A 90 9.34 -8.46 -1.54
CA PRO A 90 9.98 -7.54 -2.50
C PRO A 90 11.51 -7.63 -2.52
N TRP A 91 12.11 -8.36 -1.56
CA TRP A 91 13.57 -8.47 -1.42
C TRP A 91 14.14 -9.73 -2.07
N LEU A 92 13.31 -10.61 -2.67
CA LEU A 92 13.76 -11.89 -3.21
C LEU A 92 14.81 -11.69 -4.32
N GLU A 93 14.50 -10.92 -5.35
CA GLU A 93 15.40 -10.70 -6.47
C GLU A 93 16.70 -9.95 -6.08
N PRO A 94 16.66 -8.85 -5.30
CA PRO A 94 17.87 -8.18 -4.84
C PRO A 94 18.78 -9.07 -3.98
N ILE A 95 18.21 -9.93 -3.12
CA ILE A 95 18.99 -10.86 -2.28
C ILE A 95 19.54 -11.98 -3.12
N LEU A 96 18.77 -12.54 -4.06
CA LEU A 96 19.25 -13.57 -4.99
C LEU A 96 20.43 -13.05 -5.83
N ALA A 97 20.34 -11.82 -6.33
CA ALA A 97 21.47 -11.19 -7.03
C ALA A 97 22.71 -11.10 -6.15
N THR A 98 22.54 -10.81 -4.85
CA THR A 98 23.63 -10.81 -3.87
C THR A 98 24.20 -12.23 -3.68
N ILE A 99 23.35 -13.26 -3.59
CA ILE A 99 23.76 -14.67 -3.44
C ILE A 99 24.54 -15.15 -4.66
N ASN A 100 24.16 -14.76 -5.85
CA ASN A 100 24.78 -15.17 -7.12
C ASN A 100 26.00 -14.31 -7.52
N SER A 101 26.32 -13.30 -6.74
CA SER A 101 27.48 -12.43 -7.01
C SER A 101 28.81 -13.20 -6.85
N ASP A 102 29.78 -12.92 -7.71
CA ASP A 102 31.13 -13.49 -7.61
C ASP A 102 31.94 -12.95 -6.41
N LEU A 103 31.49 -11.89 -5.79
CA LEU A 103 32.13 -11.28 -4.64
C LEU A 103 31.96 -12.17 -3.40
N ARG A 104 33.05 -12.43 -2.69
CA ARG A 104 32.99 -13.10 -1.38
C ARG A 104 32.29 -12.18 -0.38
N PRO A 105 31.11 -12.55 0.16
CA PRO A 105 30.38 -11.68 1.06
C PRO A 105 31.13 -11.50 2.40
N GLU A 106 30.92 -10.35 3.02
CA GLU A 106 31.33 -10.15 4.40
C GLU A 106 30.35 -10.84 5.37
N LEU A 107 30.83 -11.16 6.58
CA LEU A 107 29.95 -11.67 7.62
C LEU A 107 28.90 -10.60 8.00
N ILE A 108 27.68 -11.03 8.24
CA ILE A 108 26.61 -10.16 8.75
C ILE A 108 27.02 -9.50 10.07
N VAL A 109 27.76 -10.25 10.90
CA VAL A 109 28.31 -9.81 12.17
C VAL A 109 29.75 -10.28 12.26
N SER A 110 30.69 -9.35 12.44
CA SER A 110 32.13 -9.59 12.56
C SER A 110 32.72 -9.14 13.90
N THR A 111 31.97 -8.31 14.64
CA THR A 111 32.40 -7.76 15.93
C THR A 111 31.31 -7.91 16.99
N ALA A 112 31.69 -7.87 18.28
CA ALA A 112 30.75 -7.87 19.38
C ALA A 112 29.77 -6.67 19.33
N LYS A 113 30.23 -5.52 18.85
CA LYS A 113 29.42 -4.32 18.69
C LYS A 113 28.31 -4.53 17.65
N GLU A 114 28.64 -5.13 16.50
CA GLU A 114 27.66 -5.50 15.49
C GLU A 114 26.70 -6.60 15.98
N GLY A 115 27.18 -7.56 16.77
CA GLY A 115 26.34 -8.58 17.39
C GLY A 115 25.31 -7.98 18.37
N MET A 116 25.69 -6.96 19.15
CA MET A 116 24.74 -6.22 19.99
C MET A 116 23.73 -5.42 19.16
N ALA A 117 24.16 -4.79 18.06
CA ALA A 117 23.27 -4.10 17.16
C ALA A 117 22.24 -5.07 16.54
N GLU A 118 22.67 -6.27 16.16
CA GLU A 118 21.81 -7.33 15.62
C GLU A 118 20.77 -7.82 16.67
N ALA A 119 21.18 -7.96 17.93
CA ALA A 119 20.27 -8.35 19.00
C ALA A 119 19.20 -7.25 19.29
N LEU A 120 19.60 -5.98 19.25
CA LEU A 120 18.67 -4.86 19.39
C LEU A 120 17.70 -4.77 18.20
N PHE A 121 18.17 -5.03 16.99
CA PHE A 121 17.30 -5.15 15.81
C PHE A 121 16.29 -6.29 15.99
N GLY A 122 16.73 -7.46 16.45
CA GLY A 122 15.84 -8.59 16.73
C GLY A 122 14.75 -8.23 17.74
N ALA A 123 15.12 -7.48 18.80
CA ALA A 123 14.16 -6.99 19.79
C ALA A 123 13.18 -5.96 19.19
N ALA A 124 13.66 -5.02 18.38
CA ALA A 124 12.81 -4.02 17.70
C ALA A 124 11.80 -4.68 16.77
N SER A 125 12.24 -5.67 15.96
CA SER A 125 11.41 -6.37 14.98
C SER A 125 10.37 -7.30 15.59
N ALA A 126 10.57 -7.75 16.83
CA ALA A 126 9.65 -8.66 17.53
C ALA A 126 8.46 -7.94 18.15
N LEU A 127 8.50 -6.62 18.25
CA LEU A 127 7.43 -5.84 18.86
C LEU A 127 6.31 -5.58 17.85
N PRO A 128 5.02 -5.78 18.22
CA PRO A 128 3.90 -5.47 17.33
C PRO A 128 3.82 -3.97 17.03
N ASN A 129 3.60 -3.59 15.77
CA ASN A 129 3.58 -2.18 15.32
C ASN A 129 2.60 -1.28 16.09
N GLU A 130 1.45 -1.79 16.49
CA GLU A 130 0.40 -1.01 17.16
C GLU A 130 0.70 -0.65 18.63
N SER A 131 1.53 -1.44 19.31
CA SER A 131 1.77 -1.28 20.76
C SER A 131 3.18 -0.81 21.11
N ALA A 132 4.07 -0.72 20.15
CA ALA A 132 5.51 -0.65 20.36
C ALA A 132 6.22 0.48 19.61
N GLY A 133 5.50 1.40 18.94
CA GLY A 133 6.11 2.44 18.12
C GLY A 133 7.32 3.08 18.79
N ASP A 134 7.16 3.65 19.95
CA ASP A 134 8.25 4.31 20.68
C ASP A 134 9.31 3.31 21.19
N THR A 135 8.91 2.16 21.73
CA THR A 135 9.86 1.16 22.26
C THR A 135 10.67 0.51 21.12
N GLY A 136 10.01 0.17 20.02
CA GLY A 136 10.66 -0.36 18.81
C GLY A 136 11.69 0.62 18.26
N LEU A 137 11.33 1.91 18.17
CA LEU A 137 12.24 2.97 17.75
C LEU A 137 13.45 3.12 18.68
N ILE A 138 13.26 3.04 20.00
CA ILE A 138 14.39 3.10 20.96
C ILE A 138 15.39 1.97 20.66
N TYR A 139 14.95 0.73 20.51
CA TYR A 139 15.84 -0.38 20.19
C TYR A 139 16.48 -0.24 18.81
N ALA A 140 15.73 0.21 17.81
CA ALA A 140 16.25 0.45 16.46
C ALA A 140 17.31 1.56 16.44
N TYR A 141 17.08 2.68 17.12
CA TYR A 141 18.08 3.75 17.22
C TYR A 141 19.31 3.33 18.04
N LEU A 142 19.16 2.53 19.10
CA LEU A 142 20.30 1.94 19.80
C LEU A 142 21.11 1.00 18.88
N ALA A 143 20.44 0.22 18.04
CA ALA A 143 21.10 -0.59 17.03
C ALA A 143 21.90 0.27 16.03
N LEU A 144 21.29 1.36 15.51
CA LEU A 144 21.96 2.30 14.61
C LEU A 144 23.10 3.07 15.30
N HIS A 145 22.99 3.36 16.59
CA HIS A 145 24.11 3.97 17.35
C HIS A 145 25.32 3.02 17.42
N LEU A 146 25.06 1.73 17.55
CA LEU A 146 26.12 0.71 17.55
C LEU A 146 26.66 0.43 16.14
N ARG A 147 25.79 0.44 15.13
CA ARG A 147 26.14 0.20 13.73
C ARG A 147 25.39 1.18 12.84
N GLN A 148 26.08 2.25 12.41
CA GLN A 148 25.45 3.32 11.61
C GLN A 148 25.00 2.86 10.23
N ASP A 149 25.80 2.06 9.55
CA ASP A 149 25.46 1.41 8.28
C ASP A 149 24.75 0.09 8.56
N PHE A 150 23.43 0.18 8.77
CA PHE A 150 22.57 -0.97 9.03
C PHE A 150 21.24 -0.83 8.26
N PRO A 151 21.25 -1.07 6.94
CA PRO A 151 20.13 -0.75 6.05
C PRO A 151 18.79 -1.37 6.45
N VAL A 152 18.76 -2.60 6.97
CA VAL A 152 17.50 -3.22 7.41
C VAL A 152 16.91 -2.54 8.64
N VAL A 153 17.74 -1.95 9.51
CA VAL A 153 17.27 -1.18 10.67
C VAL A 153 16.82 0.21 10.25
N GLN A 154 17.53 0.84 9.31
CA GLN A 154 17.09 2.12 8.73
C GLN A 154 15.73 1.98 8.04
N LEU A 155 15.52 0.87 7.31
CA LEU A 155 14.21 0.55 6.72
C LEU A 155 13.13 0.39 7.79
N LEU A 156 13.41 -0.40 8.85
CA LEU A 156 12.48 -0.58 9.98
C LEU A 156 12.13 0.74 10.66
N VAL A 157 13.12 1.61 10.89
CA VAL A 157 12.90 2.94 11.48
C VAL A 157 11.96 3.76 10.60
N GLY A 158 12.21 3.81 9.28
CA GLY A 158 11.33 4.48 8.35
C GLY A 158 9.90 3.94 8.40
N GLU A 159 9.73 2.61 8.34
CA GLU A 159 8.41 1.96 8.39
C GLU A 159 7.63 2.26 9.68
N VAL A 160 8.30 2.31 10.82
CA VAL A 160 7.65 2.68 12.09
C VAL A 160 7.29 4.16 12.11
N LEU A 161 8.14 5.02 11.56
CA LEU A 161 7.88 6.45 11.46
C LEU A 161 6.73 6.76 10.51
N ASP A 162 6.57 6.01 9.40
CA ASP A 162 5.40 6.09 8.50
C ASP A 162 4.09 5.82 9.26
N VAL A 163 4.06 4.73 10.04
CA VAL A 163 2.88 4.37 10.86
C VAL A 163 2.54 5.46 11.88
N LEU A 164 3.57 6.19 12.37
CA LEU A 164 3.41 7.31 13.28
C LEU A 164 3.15 8.65 12.56
N GLU A 165 2.98 8.65 11.25
CA GLU A 165 2.80 9.83 10.39
C GLU A 165 3.94 10.87 10.52
N ARG A 166 5.14 10.41 10.92
CA ARG A 166 6.35 11.21 11.03
C ARG A 166 7.14 11.15 9.72
N PHE A 167 6.53 11.58 8.64
CA PHE A 167 7.03 11.39 7.28
C PHE A 167 8.39 12.04 7.01
N GLU A 168 8.68 13.23 7.54
CA GLU A 168 10.00 13.86 7.35
C GLU A 168 11.13 13.04 7.99
N ASP A 169 10.90 12.49 9.17
CA ASP A 169 11.86 11.61 9.85
C ASP A 169 12.02 10.29 9.11
N ALA A 170 10.93 9.75 8.53
CA ALA A 170 10.96 8.53 7.72
C ALA A 170 11.77 8.74 6.43
N ILE A 171 11.59 9.86 5.73
CA ILE A 171 12.36 10.24 4.55
C ILE A 171 13.87 10.28 4.87
N GLU A 172 14.25 10.85 6.03
CA GLU A 172 15.65 10.88 6.46
C GLU A 172 16.20 9.46 6.70
N ALA A 173 15.43 8.60 7.38
CA ALA A 173 15.82 7.23 7.65
C ALA A 173 16.01 6.41 6.34
N TYR A 174 15.08 6.51 5.39
CA TYR A 174 15.20 5.87 4.08
C TYR A 174 16.35 6.43 3.26
N GLY A 175 16.56 7.74 3.32
CA GLY A 175 17.66 8.44 2.62
C GLY A 175 19.05 8.01 3.09
N GLY A 176 19.18 7.49 4.30
CA GLY A 176 20.42 6.91 4.83
C GLY A 176 20.82 5.56 4.23
N ILE A 177 19.91 4.89 3.48
CA ILE A 177 20.18 3.58 2.90
C ILE A 177 20.97 3.71 1.60
N SER A 178 22.17 3.07 1.55
CA SER A 178 22.99 3.07 0.35
C SER A 178 22.27 2.51 -0.87
N ARG A 179 22.52 3.09 -2.06
CA ARG A 179 21.94 2.61 -3.33
C ARG A 179 22.34 1.18 -3.68
N ASP A 180 23.47 0.70 -3.20
CA ASP A 180 23.94 -0.67 -3.40
C ASP A 180 23.27 -1.68 -2.46
N SER A 181 22.49 -1.22 -1.50
CA SER A 181 21.76 -2.06 -0.56
C SER A 181 20.60 -2.78 -1.26
N PRO A 182 20.35 -4.07 -1.00
CA PRO A 182 19.16 -4.77 -1.48
C PRO A 182 17.84 -4.15 -0.99
N TYR A 183 17.89 -3.31 0.04
CA TYR A 183 16.73 -2.60 0.59
C TYR A 183 16.50 -1.22 -0.06
N SER A 184 17.44 -0.74 -0.87
CA SER A 184 17.39 0.61 -1.47
C SER A 184 16.15 0.86 -2.32
N TRP A 185 15.74 -0.13 -3.11
CA TRP A 185 14.56 -0.01 -3.98
C TRP A 185 13.29 0.25 -3.16
N SER A 186 13.01 -0.58 -2.17
CA SER A 186 11.84 -0.43 -1.30
C SER A 186 11.89 0.87 -0.49
N ALA A 187 13.05 1.25 0.03
CA ALA A 187 13.24 2.50 0.76
C ALA A 187 12.91 3.73 -0.10
N ARG A 188 13.37 3.74 -1.35
CA ARG A 188 13.11 4.85 -2.30
C ARG A 188 11.63 4.95 -2.68
N LEU A 189 10.93 3.83 -2.87
CA LEU A 189 9.48 3.82 -3.11
C LEU A 189 8.72 4.44 -1.95
N ARG A 190 9.06 4.05 -0.70
CA ARG A 190 8.44 4.59 0.51
C ARG A 190 8.77 6.07 0.70
N ALA A 191 10.04 6.45 0.58
CA ALA A 191 10.46 7.85 0.68
C ALA A 191 9.73 8.75 -0.34
N ALA A 192 9.48 8.25 -1.55
CA ALA A 192 8.72 9.00 -2.54
C ALA A 192 7.24 9.15 -2.18
N SER A 193 6.63 8.14 -1.55
CA SER A 193 5.28 8.25 -1.02
C SER A 193 5.19 9.29 0.08
N ASP A 194 6.16 9.29 1.02
CA ASP A 194 6.19 10.23 2.14
C ASP A 194 6.45 11.65 1.68
N LEU A 195 7.37 11.83 0.72
CA LEU A 195 7.60 13.13 0.07
C LEU A 195 6.30 13.70 -0.52
N ALA A 196 5.47 12.85 -1.13
CA ALA A 196 4.17 13.29 -1.64
C ALA A 196 3.19 13.64 -0.50
N SER A 197 3.25 12.93 0.64
CA SER A 197 2.42 13.21 1.81
C SER A 197 2.78 14.53 2.52
N VAL A 198 4.04 14.98 2.41
CA VAL A 198 4.50 16.28 2.91
C VAL A 198 4.56 17.36 1.82
N GLU A 199 3.80 17.22 0.75
CA GLU A 199 3.66 18.17 -0.36
C GLU A 199 4.95 18.41 -1.18
N ARG A 200 6.01 17.60 -0.98
CA ARG A 200 7.26 17.64 -1.76
C ARG A 200 7.16 16.82 -3.05
N VAL A 201 6.06 17.01 -3.78
CA VAL A 201 5.67 16.22 -4.96
C VAL A 201 6.74 16.20 -6.05
N GLY A 202 7.43 17.34 -6.27
CA GLY A 202 8.49 17.44 -7.29
C GLY A 202 9.66 16.48 -7.03
N GLU A 203 10.03 16.28 -5.77
CA GLU A 203 11.09 15.36 -5.36
C GLU A 203 10.62 13.89 -5.50
N ALA A 204 9.39 13.59 -5.08
CA ALA A 204 8.79 12.28 -5.26
C ALA A 204 8.77 11.84 -6.74
N VAL A 205 8.27 12.71 -7.62
CA VAL A 205 8.22 12.48 -9.06
C VAL A 205 9.61 12.25 -9.63
N LYS A 206 10.62 13.04 -9.21
CA LYS A 206 12.01 12.86 -9.67
C LYS A 206 12.55 11.48 -9.28
N ILE A 207 12.43 11.09 -8.01
CA ILE A 207 12.93 9.79 -7.52
C ILE A 207 12.25 8.65 -8.28
N LEU A 208 10.93 8.68 -8.41
CA LEU A 208 10.18 7.61 -9.07
C LEU A 208 10.45 7.55 -10.56
N SER A 209 10.64 8.70 -11.24
CA SER A 209 11.02 8.72 -12.66
C SER A 209 12.39 8.08 -12.89
N GLU A 210 13.39 8.41 -12.04
CA GLU A 210 14.68 7.75 -12.08
C GLU A 210 14.55 6.23 -11.89
N MET A 211 13.70 5.77 -10.95
CA MET A 211 13.46 4.35 -10.70
C MET A 211 12.77 3.64 -11.86
N VAL A 212 11.83 4.28 -12.53
CA VAL A 212 11.17 3.75 -13.75
C VAL A 212 12.20 3.49 -14.86
N ASP A 213 13.19 4.36 -15.00
CA ASP A 213 14.26 4.24 -16.01
C ASP A 213 15.32 3.21 -15.57
N GLU A 214 15.65 3.13 -14.28
CA GLU A 214 16.63 2.18 -13.73
C GLU A 214 16.21 0.71 -13.92
N ASN A 215 14.92 0.40 -13.77
CA ASN A 215 14.41 -0.96 -13.95
C ASN A 215 13.21 -1.02 -14.91
N PRO A 216 13.47 -1.10 -16.24
CA PRO A 216 12.41 -1.16 -17.25
C PRO A 216 11.54 -2.42 -17.20
N GLN A 217 11.88 -3.43 -16.40
CA GLN A 217 11.10 -4.65 -16.26
C GLN A 217 10.14 -4.60 -15.07
N SER A 218 10.39 -3.76 -14.07
CA SER A 218 9.52 -3.63 -12.91
C SER A 218 8.38 -2.64 -13.16
N SER A 219 7.19 -2.97 -12.65
CA SER A 219 5.99 -2.13 -12.75
C SER A 219 5.79 -1.25 -11.51
N ASP A 220 6.38 -1.58 -10.36
CA ASP A 220 6.11 -0.97 -9.06
C ASP A 220 6.45 0.53 -8.99
N ALA A 221 7.60 0.95 -9.52
CA ALA A 221 7.96 2.36 -9.58
C ALA A 221 7.01 3.15 -10.50
N ALA A 222 6.56 2.56 -11.62
CA ALA A 222 5.61 3.18 -12.51
C ALA A 222 4.22 3.31 -11.86
N ILE A 223 3.78 2.30 -11.09
CA ILE A 223 2.55 2.36 -10.29
C ILE A 223 2.65 3.46 -9.25
N ALA A 224 3.74 3.49 -8.47
CA ALA A 224 3.94 4.50 -7.44
C ALA A 224 3.95 5.93 -8.02
N LEU A 225 4.60 6.13 -9.18
CA LEU A 225 4.62 7.40 -9.87
C LEU A 225 3.22 7.81 -10.37
N ALA A 226 2.48 6.86 -10.96
CA ALA A 226 1.11 7.10 -11.39
C ALA A 226 0.21 7.48 -10.20
N ASP A 227 0.36 6.81 -9.05
CA ASP A 227 -0.40 7.12 -7.82
C ASP A 227 -0.07 8.50 -7.25
N VAL A 228 1.21 8.90 -7.22
CA VAL A 228 1.62 10.25 -6.80
C VAL A 228 1.02 11.30 -7.73
N LEU A 229 1.09 11.09 -9.04
CA LEU A 229 0.53 12.00 -10.04
C LEU A 229 -1.00 12.11 -9.93
N ARG A 230 -1.69 10.97 -9.71
CA ARG A 230 -3.14 10.91 -9.50
C ARG A 230 -3.59 11.73 -8.30
N ARG A 231 -2.92 11.57 -7.15
CA ARG A 231 -3.25 12.33 -5.92
C ARG A 231 -3.04 13.84 -6.09
N ASN A 232 -2.18 14.23 -7.02
CA ASN A 232 -1.87 15.63 -7.34
C ASN A 232 -2.55 16.12 -8.62
N GLU A 233 -3.64 15.49 -9.03
CA GLU A 233 -4.52 15.87 -10.15
C GLU A 233 -3.82 15.97 -11.52
N ARG A 234 -2.62 15.40 -11.67
CA ARG A 234 -1.88 15.30 -12.92
C ARG A 234 -2.35 14.09 -13.72
N PHE A 235 -3.64 14.07 -14.07
CA PHE A 235 -4.35 12.90 -14.57
C PHE A 235 -3.78 12.33 -15.87
N ASP A 236 -3.47 13.17 -16.86
CA ASP A 236 -2.89 12.71 -18.13
C ASP A 236 -1.53 12.05 -17.96
N GLU A 237 -0.70 12.56 -17.06
CA GLU A 237 0.59 11.97 -16.76
C GLU A 237 0.43 10.66 -15.98
N SER A 238 -0.51 10.63 -15.05
CA SER A 238 -0.85 9.41 -14.30
C SER A 238 -1.26 8.27 -15.24
N VAL A 239 -2.14 8.54 -16.22
CA VAL A 239 -2.54 7.56 -17.25
C VAL A 239 -1.34 6.98 -17.96
N ARG A 240 -0.36 7.81 -18.36
CA ARG A 240 0.86 7.35 -19.06
C ARG A 240 1.66 6.35 -18.23
N PHE A 241 1.81 6.60 -16.92
CA PHE A 241 2.58 5.72 -16.07
C PHE A 241 1.81 4.45 -15.67
N TYR A 242 0.48 4.50 -15.57
CA TYR A 242 -0.32 3.28 -15.50
C TYR A 242 -0.23 2.45 -16.79
N ASP A 243 -0.19 3.08 -17.99
CA ASP A 243 0.05 2.39 -19.25
C ASP A 243 1.40 1.67 -19.25
N VAL A 244 2.46 2.33 -18.74
CA VAL A 244 3.79 1.72 -18.57
C VAL A 244 3.73 0.54 -17.61
N ALA A 245 3.08 0.70 -16.44
CA ALA A 245 2.97 -0.34 -15.43
C ALA A 245 2.25 -1.58 -15.97
N ILE A 246 1.12 -1.39 -16.64
CA ILE A 246 0.35 -2.48 -17.25
C ILE A 246 1.16 -3.17 -18.35
N GLY A 247 1.87 -2.41 -19.18
CA GLY A 247 2.74 -2.96 -20.25
C GLY A 247 3.91 -3.80 -19.71
N ARG A 248 4.35 -3.55 -18.47
CA ARG A 248 5.43 -4.30 -17.79
C ARG A 248 4.91 -5.49 -16.96
N THR A 249 3.63 -5.55 -16.70
CA THR A 249 3.03 -6.63 -15.91
C THR A 249 2.70 -7.81 -16.82
N SER A 250 3.27 -8.98 -16.55
CA SER A 250 2.97 -10.23 -17.25
C SER A 250 2.08 -11.11 -16.38
N GLY A 251 0.93 -11.52 -16.93
CA GLY A 251 -0.03 -12.39 -16.22
C GLY A 251 -0.76 -11.62 -15.10
N PHE A 252 -1.98 -11.21 -15.40
CA PHE A 252 -2.80 -10.50 -14.41
C PHE A 252 -3.48 -11.48 -13.46
N GLU A 253 -3.37 -11.20 -12.16
CA GLU A 253 -4.00 -11.92 -11.06
C GLU A 253 -5.07 -11.07 -10.40
N ALA A 254 -5.87 -11.65 -9.50
CA ALA A 254 -6.94 -10.96 -8.78
C ALA A 254 -6.46 -9.63 -8.16
N ARG A 255 -5.27 -9.60 -7.53
CA ARG A 255 -4.70 -8.40 -6.89
C ARG A 255 -4.51 -7.21 -7.84
N HIS A 256 -4.38 -7.45 -9.15
CA HIS A 256 -4.15 -6.39 -10.15
C HIS A 256 -5.41 -5.61 -10.53
N TRP A 257 -6.59 -5.95 -9.98
CA TRP A 257 -7.81 -5.17 -10.23
C TRP A 257 -7.65 -3.69 -9.89
N THR A 258 -6.88 -3.37 -8.85
CA THR A 258 -6.62 -1.99 -8.41
C THR A 258 -5.93 -1.16 -9.48
N LEU A 259 -5.02 -1.76 -10.24
CA LEU A 259 -4.27 -1.09 -11.30
C LEU A 259 -5.21 -0.63 -12.44
N PHE A 260 -6.10 -1.51 -12.87
CA PHE A 260 -7.11 -1.19 -13.90
C PHE A 260 -8.14 -0.21 -13.36
N TYR A 261 -8.62 -0.41 -12.13
CA TYR A 261 -9.54 0.54 -11.49
C TYR A 261 -8.95 1.95 -11.43
N SER A 262 -7.72 2.10 -10.93
CA SER A 262 -7.07 3.40 -10.81
C SER A 262 -6.84 4.07 -12.15
N ARG A 263 -6.38 3.32 -13.19
CA ARG A 263 -6.26 3.87 -14.54
C ARG A 263 -7.63 4.22 -15.12
N GLY A 264 -8.64 3.39 -14.93
CA GLY A 264 -10.01 3.64 -15.38
C GLY A 264 -10.58 4.95 -14.84
N VAL A 265 -10.37 5.23 -13.55
CA VAL A 265 -10.76 6.51 -12.93
C VAL A 265 -10.02 7.69 -13.58
N MET A 266 -8.72 7.57 -13.85
CA MET A 266 -7.95 8.65 -14.51
C MET A 266 -8.36 8.84 -15.97
N LEU A 267 -8.68 7.78 -16.68
CA LEU A 267 -9.20 7.82 -18.05
C LEU A 267 -10.57 8.50 -18.11
N GLU A 268 -11.43 8.25 -17.12
CA GLU A 268 -12.73 8.94 -17.01
C GLU A 268 -12.51 10.43 -16.78
N ARG A 269 -11.66 10.83 -15.82
CA ARG A 269 -11.33 12.24 -15.53
C ARG A 269 -10.75 12.95 -16.75
N THR A 270 -10.01 12.26 -17.62
CA THR A 270 -9.45 12.77 -18.85
C THR A 270 -10.38 12.58 -20.07
N LYS A 271 -11.66 12.23 -19.83
CA LYS A 271 -12.69 12.05 -20.87
C LYS A 271 -12.39 10.97 -21.91
N GLN A 272 -11.61 9.95 -21.53
CA GLN A 272 -11.28 8.80 -22.38
C GLN A 272 -12.18 7.59 -22.04
N TRP A 273 -13.51 7.81 -22.01
CA TRP A 273 -14.49 6.83 -21.53
C TRP A 273 -14.37 5.41 -22.13
N PRO A 274 -14.20 5.22 -23.45
CA PRO A 274 -14.11 3.85 -23.99
C PRO A 274 -12.97 3.02 -23.38
N ARG A 275 -11.86 3.66 -23.02
CA ARG A 275 -10.74 2.99 -22.32
C ARG A 275 -11.07 2.77 -20.84
N ALA A 276 -11.68 3.77 -20.21
CA ALA A 276 -12.10 3.69 -18.80
C ALA A 276 -13.07 2.52 -18.58
N GLU A 277 -14.11 2.41 -19.43
CA GLU A 277 -15.08 1.31 -19.37
C GLU A 277 -14.41 -0.07 -19.55
N ALA A 278 -13.49 -0.19 -20.50
CA ALA A 278 -12.74 -1.42 -20.70
C ALA A 278 -11.91 -1.81 -19.47
N ASP A 279 -11.29 -0.83 -18.81
CA ASP A 279 -10.51 -1.03 -17.59
C ASP A 279 -11.39 -1.47 -16.41
N PHE A 280 -12.53 -0.82 -16.20
CA PHE A 280 -13.47 -1.23 -15.14
C PHE A 280 -14.01 -2.64 -15.36
N LEU A 281 -14.36 -2.98 -16.59
CA LEU A 281 -14.79 -4.33 -16.94
C LEU A 281 -13.69 -5.35 -16.68
N HIS A 282 -12.45 -5.05 -17.06
CA HIS A 282 -11.32 -5.94 -16.80
C HIS A 282 -11.01 -6.07 -15.29
N ALA A 283 -11.13 -4.99 -14.54
CA ALA A 283 -11.02 -5.04 -13.08
C ALA A 283 -12.07 -5.99 -12.45
N LEU A 284 -13.30 -6.00 -12.99
CA LEU A 284 -14.36 -6.93 -12.56
C LEU A 284 -14.16 -8.37 -13.05
N GLU A 285 -13.45 -8.60 -14.17
CA GLU A 285 -13.02 -9.94 -14.55
C GLU A 285 -12.01 -10.52 -13.56
N LEU A 286 -11.07 -9.68 -13.08
CA LEU A 286 -10.06 -10.06 -12.08
C LEU A 286 -10.66 -10.22 -10.68
N GLN A 287 -11.59 -9.34 -10.30
CA GLN A 287 -12.23 -9.33 -8.98
C GLN A 287 -13.74 -9.02 -9.12
N PRO A 288 -14.59 -10.02 -9.37
CA PRO A 288 -15.99 -9.82 -9.73
C PRO A 288 -16.85 -9.12 -8.67
N ASP A 289 -16.52 -9.27 -7.38
CA ASP A 289 -17.26 -8.72 -6.25
C ASP A 289 -16.57 -7.51 -5.61
N GLN A 290 -15.87 -6.69 -6.44
CA GLN A 290 -15.23 -5.48 -5.92
C GLN A 290 -16.21 -4.31 -5.86
N PRO A 291 -16.69 -3.91 -4.67
CA PRO A 291 -17.79 -2.93 -4.54
C PRO A 291 -17.46 -1.58 -5.16
N LEU A 292 -16.20 -1.13 -5.04
CA LEU A 292 -15.79 0.16 -5.60
C LEU A 292 -15.89 0.18 -7.12
N VAL A 293 -15.47 -0.89 -7.79
CA VAL A 293 -15.52 -0.98 -9.26
C VAL A 293 -16.96 -1.12 -9.75
N LEU A 294 -17.76 -1.98 -9.08
CA LEU A 294 -19.18 -2.14 -9.36
C LEU A 294 -19.91 -0.80 -9.27
N ASN A 295 -19.69 -0.07 -8.19
CA ASN A 295 -20.30 1.23 -7.97
C ASN A 295 -19.86 2.25 -9.02
N TYR A 296 -18.54 2.38 -9.25
CA TYR A 296 -18.02 3.41 -10.16
C TYR A 296 -18.48 3.19 -11.60
N LEU A 297 -18.41 1.97 -12.11
CA LEU A 297 -18.88 1.64 -13.46
C LEU A 297 -20.39 1.84 -13.58
N GLY A 298 -21.16 1.36 -12.61
CA GLY A 298 -22.62 1.52 -12.59
C GLY A 298 -23.03 2.99 -12.55
N TYR A 299 -22.46 3.78 -11.64
CA TYR A 299 -22.70 5.20 -11.53
C TYR A 299 -22.36 5.96 -12.85
N SER A 300 -21.18 5.67 -13.43
CA SER A 300 -20.79 6.30 -14.69
C SER A 300 -21.75 5.99 -15.86
N TRP A 301 -22.27 4.77 -15.93
CA TRP A 301 -23.30 4.43 -16.93
C TRP A 301 -24.61 5.16 -16.68
N VAL A 302 -25.04 5.32 -15.42
CA VAL A 302 -26.23 6.09 -15.06
C VAL A 302 -26.08 7.55 -15.48
N GLU A 303 -24.93 8.18 -15.19
CA GLU A 303 -24.66 9.57 -15.58
C GLU A 303 -24.69 9.76 -17.10
N GLN A 304 -24.18 8.82 -17.84
CA GLN A 304 -24.18 8.86 -19.31
C GLN A 304 -25.52 8.42 -19.95
N GLY A 305 -26.46 7.92 -19.16
CA GLY A 305 -27.73 7.39 -19.65
C GLY A 305 -27.59 6.10 -20.50
N THR A 306 -26.51 5.33 -20.28
CA THR A 306 -26.21 4.11 -21.03
C THR A 306 -26.29 2.88 -20.14
N ASN A 307 -26.56 1.69 -20.71
CA ASN A 307 -26.56 0.41 -19.99
C ASN A 307 -27.37 0.41 -18.67
N LEU A 308 -28.45 1.17 -18.56
CA LEU A 308 -29.14 1.49 -17.30
C LEU A 308 -29.55 0.25 -16.48
N GLU A 309 -30.06 -0.80 -17.12
CA GLU A 309 -30.44 -2.04 -16.41
C GLU A 309 -29.20 -2.72 -15.77
N ARG A 310 -28.09 -2.77 -16.51
CA ARG A 310 -26.84 -3.33 -15.98
C ARG A 310 -26.26 -2.43 -14.90
N ALA A 311 -26.32 -1.11 -15.09
CA ALA A 311 -25.86 -0.12 -14.11
C ALA A 311 -26.55 -0.32 -12.76
N MET A 312 -27.88 -0.41 -12.76
CA MET A 312 -28.68 -0.69 -11.55
C MET A 312 -28.24 -1.99 -10.87
N SER A 313 -28.10 -3.08 -11.65
CA SER A 313 -27.65 -4.37 -11.09
C SER A 313 -26.26 -4.30 -10.46
N LEU A 314 -25.33 -3.54 -11.04
CA LEU A 314 -23.99 -3.36 -10.46
C LEU A 314 -24.04 -2.56 -9.16
N ILE A 315 -24.81 -1.44 -9.13
CA ILE A 315 -24.91 -0.58 -7.95
C ILE A 315 -25.65 -1.33 -6.81
N GLU A 316 -26.75 -2.04 -7.12
CA GLU A 316 -27.47 -2.87 -6.13
C GLU A 316 -26.55 -3.93 -5.52
N ARG A 317 -25.72 -4.59 -6.35
CA ARG A 317 -24.72 -5.55 -5.88
C ARG A 317 -23.66 -4.88 -5.01
N ALA A 318 -23.20 -3.68 -5.36
CA ALA A 318 -22.26 -2.93 -4.55
C ALA A 318 -22.84 -2.57 -3.17
N VAL A 319 -24.10 -2.13 -3.12
CA VAL A 319 -24.83 -1.87 -1.86
C VAL A 319 -25.01 -3.15 -1.04
N ALA A 320 -25.33 -4.27 -1.67
CA ALA A 320 -25.46 -5.55 -0.96
C ALA A 320 -24.13 -5.98 -0.29
N LEU A 321 -22.99 -5.69 -0.93
CA LEU A 321 -21.66 -5.99 -0.42
C LEU A 321 -21.20 -4.98 0.66
N ARG A 322 -21.62 -3.71 0.55
CA ARG A 322 -21.27 -2.63 1.50
C ARG A 322 -22.49 -1.77 1.87
N PRO A 323 -23.45 -2.31 2.64
CA PRO A 323 -24.72 -1.62 2.92
C PRO A 323 -24.60 -0.40 3.86
N THR A 324 -23.44 -0.19 4.46
CA THR A 324 -23.14 0.94 5.34
C THR A 324 -22.17 1.96 4.73
N ASP A 325 -21.80 1.79 3.46
CA ASP A 325 -21.00 2.75 2.73
C ASP A 325 -21.93 3.83 2.13
N GLY A 326 -21.91 5.03 2.73
CA GLY A 326 -22.81 6.12 2.34
C GLY A 326 -22.65 6.56 0.88
N TYR A 327 -21.44 6.49 0.31
CA TYR A 327 -21.20 6.83 -1.09
C TYR A 327 -21.82 5.82 -2.06
N ILE A 328 -21.75 4.53 -1.71
CA ILE A 328 -22.37 3.48 -2.53
C ILE A 328 -23.91 3.54 -2.44
N VAL A 329 -24.43 3.83 -1.23
CA VAL A 329 -25.88 3.99 -1.03
C VAL A 329 -26.41 5.25 -1.74
N ASP A 330 -25.64 6.35 -1.74
CA ASP A 330 -25.94 7.57 -2.51
C ASP A 330 -26.04 7.27 -4.01
N SER A 331 -25.06 6.55 -4.56
CA SER A 331 -25.07 6.16 -5.98
C SER A 331 -26.33 5.39 -6.35
N LEU A 332 -26.86 4.53 -5.47
CA LEU A 332 -28.11 3.82 -5.70
C LEU A 332 -29.32 4.80 -5.68
N GLY A 333 -29.36 5.69 -4.70
CA GLY A 333 -30.38 6.70 -4.61
C GLY A 333 -30.40 7.64 -5.83
N TRP A 334 -29.22 8.06 -6.27
CA TRP A 334 -29.03 8.86 -7.46
C TRP A 334 -29.45 8.12 -8.74
N ALA A 335 -29.13 6.84 -8.86
CA ALA A 335 -29.57 6.01 -9.98
C ALA A 335 -31.11 5.92 -10.06
N PHE A 336 -31.80 5.72 -8.94
CA PHE A 336 -33.26 5.79 -8.88
C PHE A 336 -33.79 7.17 -9.29
N TYR A 337 -33.16 8.25 -8.83
CA TYR A 337 -33.52 9.62 -9.25
C TYR A 337 -33.43 9.80 -10.76
N ARG A 338 -32.31 9.38 -11.38
CA ARG A 338 -32.08 9.48 -12.83
C ARG A 338 -33.06 8.63 -13.65
N LEU A 339 -33.56 7.55 -13.08
CA LEU A 339 -34.59 6.68 -13.68
C LEU A 339 -36.02 7.15 -13.41
N GLY A 340 -36.23 8.22 -12.60
CA GLY A 340 -37.53 8.74 -12.27
C GLY A 340 -38.31 8.01 -11.19
N ASP A 341 -37.66 7.01 -10.52
CA ASP A 341 -38.21 6.33 -9.35
C ASP A 341 -37.90 7.14 -8.08
N PHE A 342 -38.63 8.21 -7.91
CA PHE A 342 -38.42 9.19 -6.86
C PHE A 342 -38.71 8.62 -5.46
N GLU A 343 -39.61 7.65 -5.31
CA GLU A 343 -39.90 7.01 -4.03
C GLU A 343 -38.67 6.24 -3.48
N ASN A 344 -38.09 5.39 -4.31
CA ASN A 344 -36.86 4.67 -3.94
C ASN A 344 -35.66 5.62 -3.80
N ALA A 345 -35.55 6.64 -4.65
CA ALA A 345 -34.52 7.65 -4.55
C ALA A 345 -34.49 8.34 -3.18
N VAL A 346 -35.67 8.83 -2.69
CA VAL A 346 -35.81 9.45 -1.35
C VAL A 346 -35.28 8.49 -0.27
N LYS A 347 -35.75 7.25 -0.27
CA LYS A 347 -35.39 6.26 0.75
C LYS A 347 -33.87 6.03 0.82
N HIS A 348 -33.22 5.89 -0.33
CA HIS A 348 -31.78 5.60 -0.37
C HIS A 348 -30.94 6.86 -0.10
N LEU A 349 -31.34 8.05 -0.58
CA LEU A 349 -30.62 9.28 -0.31
C LEU A 349 -30.76 9.73 1.16
N GLU A 350 -31.94 9.57 1.79
CA GLU A 350 -32.09 9.75 3.24
C GLU A 350 -31.14 8.84 4.00
N ARG A 351 -31.03 7.56 3.60
CA ARG A 351 -30.10 6.62 4.22
C ARG A 351 -28.63 6.98 3.98
N ALA A 352 -28.27 7.48 2.79
CA ALA A 352 -26.92 7.93 2.50
C ALA A 352 -26.50 9.10 3.40
N VAL A 353 -27.39 10.09 3.59
CA VAL A 353 -27.14 11.22 4.52
C VAL A 353 -27.05 10.76 5.98
N GLU A 354 -27.81 9.75 6.41
CA GLU A 354 -27.64 9.15 7.74
C GLU A 354 -26.24 8.54 7.94
N LEU A 355 -25.71 7.90 6.90
CA LEU A 355 -24.41 7.24 6.93
C LEU A 355 -23.23 8.22 6.80
N ARG A 356 -23.43 9.31 6.05
CA ARG A 356 -22.44 10.35 5.75
C ARG A 356 -23.06 11.73 5.87
N ALA A 357 -23.35 12.13 7.09
CA ALA A 357 -24.01 13.38 7.39
C ALA A 357 -23.15 14.63 7.10
N ASP A 358 -21.85 14.46 6.94
CA ASP A 358 -20.82 15.48 6.72
C ASP A 358 -20.45 15.67 5.24
N ASP A 359 -21.07 14.92 4.32
CA ASP A 359 -20.74 15.00 2.90
C ASP A 359 -21.63 16.02 2.16
N PRO A 360 -21.04 17.04 1.50
CA PRO A 360 -21.80 18.07 0.80
C PRO A 360 -22.50 17.55 -0.47
N ILE A 361 -21.93 16.58 -1.17
CA ILE A 361 -22.49 16.05 -2.43
C ILE A 361 -23.73 15.21 -2.14
N ILE A 362 -23.63 14.28 -1.19
CA ILE A 362 -24.76 13.44 -0.76
C ILE A 362 -25.91 14.33 -0.25
N THR A 363 -25.57 15.40 0.48
CA THR A 363 -26.54 16.35 0.98
C THR A 363 -27.23 17.15 -0.15
N ASP A 364 -26.49 17.54 -1.19
CA ASP A 364 -27.05 18.19 -2.39
C ASP A 364 -28.01 17.27 -3.15
N HIS A 365 -27.61 16.00 -3.36
CA HIS A 365 -28.46 14.99 -4.00
C HIS A 365 -29.78 14.78 -3.25
N LEU A 366 -29.76 14.76 -1.90
CA LEU A 366 -30.97 14.68 -1.11
C LEU A 366 -31.86 15.95 -1.28
N GLY A 367 -31.25 17.12 -1.43
CA GLY A 367 -31.96 18.36 -1.75
C GLY A 367 -32.68 18.28 -3.10
N ASP A 368 -32.00 17.74 -4.13
CA ASP A 368 -32.56 17.62 -5.47
C ASP A 368 -33.77 16.68 -5.50
N ILE A 369 -33.70 15.53 -4.83
CA ILE A 369 -34.82 14.60 -4.78
C ILE A 369 -36.00 15.17 -3.95
N TYR A 370 -35.74 15.84 -2.82
CA TYR A 370 -36.80 16.47 -2.06
C TYR A 370 -37.55 17.51 -2.86
N TRP A 371 -36.82 18.29 -3.70
CA TRP A 371 -37.49 19.24 -4.61
C TRP A 371 -38.42 18.55 -5.59
N LYS A 372 -37.94 17.44 -6.22
CA LYS A 372 -38.75 16.67 -7.19
C LYS A 372 -40.00 16.04 -6.61
N VAL A 373 -40.00 15.66 -5.34
CA VAL A 373 -41.18 15.12 -4.64
C VAL A 373 -42.02 16.21 -3.94
N GLY A 374 -41.75 17.50 -4.18
CA GLY A 374 -42.52 18.60 -3.66
C GLY A 374 -42.18 19.03 -2.21
N ARG A 375 -41.17 18.44 -1.58
CA ARG A 375 -40.69 18.78 -0.24
C ARG A 375 -39.72 19.98 -0.30
N GLN A 376 -40.20 21.10 -0.82
CA GLN A 376 -39.35 22.26 -1.19
C GLN A 376 -38.61 22.90 -0.01
N ASN A 377 -39.23 22.94 1.19
CA ASN A 377 -38.55 23.50 2.37
C ASN A 377 -37.39 22.63 2.82
N GLU A 378 -37.58 21.30 2.80
CA GLU A 378 -36.54 20.35 3.12
C GLU A 378 -35.42 20.36 2.06
N ALA A 379 -35.76 20.50 0.78
CA ALA A 379 -34.81 20.67 -0.30
C ALA A 379 -33.86 21.86 -0.06
N ARG A 380 -34.46 23.04 0.24
CA ARG A 380 -33.69 24.25 0.53
C ARG A 380 -32.80 24.09 1.75
N PHE A 381 -33.28 23.42 2.79
CA PHE A 381 -32.48 23.13 3.97
C PHE A 381 -31.25 22.25 3.63
N GLN A 382 -31.43 21.22 2.81
CA GLN A 382 -30.31 20.35 2.42
C GLN A 382 -29.31 21.09 1.52
N TRP A 383 -29.75 21.91 0.58
CA TRP A 383 -28.88 22.74 -0.24
C TRP A 383 -28.08 23.77 0.58
N GLU A 384 -28.72 24.44 1.55
CA GLU A 384 -28.05 25.35 2.47
C GLU A 384 -27.00 24.58 3.31
N ARG A 385 -27.36 23.40 3.78
CA ARG A 385 -26.46 22.52 4.53
C ARG A 385 -25.26 22.08 3.70
N SER A 386 -25.43 21.69 2.44
CA SER A 386 -24.36 21.35 1.52
C SER A 386 -23.33 22.48 1.38
N LEU A 387 -23.80 23.74 1.27
CA LEU A 387 -22.91 24.91 1.25
C LEU A 387 -22.12 25.08 2.56
N VAL A 388 -22.77 24.85 3.71
CA VAL A 388 -22.12 24.92 5.03
C VAL A 388 -21.09 23.82 5.22
N LEU A 389 -21.32 22.65 4.65
CA LEU A 389 -20.39 21.51 4.66
C LEU A 389 -19.18 21.70 3.73
N GLY A 390 -19.13 22.77 2.95
CA GLY A 390 -17.98 23.11 2.12
C GLY A 390 -18.05 22.52 0.71
N ALA A 391 -19.22 22.57 0.09
CA ALA A 391 -19.35 22.21 -1.34
C ALA A 391 -18.30 22.94 -2.19
N GLU A 392 -17.69 22.21 -3.13
CA GLU A 392 -16.70 22.76 -4.08
C GLU A 392 -17.30 23.95 -4.85
N GLU A 393 -16.45 24.91 -5.25
CA GLU A 393 -16.92 26.20 -5.79
C GLU A 393 -17.87 26.05 -6.99
N GLU A 394 -17.61 25.11 -7.90
CA GLU A 394 -18.49 24.85 -9.04
C GLU A 394 -19.87 24.34 -8.58
N ALA A 395 -19.91 23.38 -7.66
CA ALA A 395 -21.14 22.85 -7.07
C ALA A 395 -21.87 23.95 -6.26
N ALA A 396 -21.14 24.74 -5.49
CA ALA A 396 -21.69 25.82 -4.69
C ALA A 396 -22.40 26.90 -5.52
N ILE A 397 -21.88 27.21 -6.73
CA ILE A 397 -22.53 28.10 -7.69
C ILE A 397 -23.91 27.55 -8.10
N LEU A 398 -23.94 26.25 -8.47
CA LEU A 398 -25.19 25.58 -8.87
C LEU A 398 -26.17 25.48 -7.71
N ILE A 399 -25.73 25.17 -6.51
CA ILE A 399 -26.57 25.11 -5.31
C ILE A 399 -27.18 26.49 -4.99
N ARG A 400 -26.37 27.55 -5.08
CA ARG A 400 -26.90 28.92 -4.90
C ARG A 400 -27.97 29.29 -5.93
N GLN A 401 -27.83 28.79 -7.17
CA GLN A 401 -28.85 28.95 -8.20
C GLN A 401 -30.13 28.17 -7.85
N LYS A 402 -30.00 26.87 -7.45
CA LYS A 402 -31.11 26.04 -6.97
C LYS A 402 -31.89 26.71 -5.83
N LEU A 403 -31.18 27.35 -4.88
CA LEU A 403 -31.80 28.07 -3.77
C LEU A 403 -32.64 29.28 -4.22
N LYS A 404 -32.28 29.98 -5.31
CA LYS A 404 -33.00 31.14 -5.83
C LYS A 404 -34.19 30.74 -6.72
N GLU A 405 -33.95 29.82 -7.62
CA GLU A 405 -34.85 29.56 -8.76
C GLU A 405 -35.56 28.20 -8.64
N GLY A 406 -35.13 27.37 -7.70
CA GLY A 406 -35.52 25.97 -7.63
C GLY A 406 -34.69 25.11 -8.59
N LEU A 407 -34.99 23.83 -8.61
CA LEU A 407 -34.37 22.90 -9.57
C LEU A 407 -35.09 23.08 -10.91
N LEU A 408 -34.37 23.57 -11.92
CA LEU A 408 -34.90 23.70 -13.28
C LEU A 408 -35.12 22.32 -13.89
N ASP A 409 -36.27 22.07 -14.52
CA ASP A 409 -36.50 20.82 -15.24
C ASP A 409 -35.61 20.78 -16.49
N SER A 410 -34.62 19.92 -16.48
CA SER A 410 -33.67 19.72 -17.60
C SER A 410 -34.30 19.00 -18.81
N HIS A 411 -35.62 19.08 -19.00
CA HIS A 411 -36.37 18.43 -20.09
C HIS A 411 -36.98 19.38 -21.13
N GLU A 412 -36.50 20.64 -21.26
CA GLU A 412 -36.82 21.44 -22.42
C GLU A 412 -35.56 21.80 -23.21
N GLY A 413 -35.15 20.93 -24.08
CA GLY A 413 -34.08 21.26 -25.05
C GLY A 413 -33.32 20.12 -25.66
N THR A 414 -34.00 19.22 -26.37
CA THR A 414 -33.54 18.74 -27.70
C THR A 414 -34.64 17.87 -28.33
N GLN A 415 -35.40 18.50 -29.22
CA GLN A 415 -36.07 17.79 -30.31
C GLN A 415 -35.10 17.52 -31.45
#